data_0d4f573cd37a5a0178441b8232f39ee8
#
_entry.id   0d4f573cd37a5a0178441b8232f39ee8
#
_cell.length_a   1.000
_cell.length_b   1.000
_cell.length_c   1.000
_cell.angle_alpha   90.00
_cell.angle_beta   90.00
_cell.angle_gamma   90.00
#
_symmetry.space_group_name_H-M   'P 1'
#
loop_
_entity.id
_entity.type
_entity.pdbx_description
1 polymer ?
#
loop_
_entity_poly.entity_id
_entity_poly.type
_entity_poly.pdbx_seq_one_letter_code
_entity_poly.pdbx_strand_id
1 'polypeptide(L)'
;LLCGAASLGAKVKLPALVGDNMILQQQTEVKLWGTAAPEAEVRVTPSWNGQTMTCRADKDGGWTLAVETPAAGYTPYEITFDDGEKTTLKNILIGEVWLASGQSNMEMPLKGFAGCCIMNGADDIIVSAENKGVRMFTVPKHQTYELQTDCKGSWNISSIETAPDFSATAYYFATSLSRALRIPVGIICSAYGGSTVEGWISRDLLENYPDISLNPDSIERLHPMLRPMLMYNAMLKPLQNYTIKGFIWYQGESNVDRRNEYAALLTAMICLLYTSPSPRDYAAS
;
A
#
# COMPACT_ATOMS: atom_id res chain seq x y z
N LEU A 1 42.56 -17.10 22.35
CA LEU A 1 41.28 -17.72 22.01
C LEU A 1 40.21 -16.61 21.88
N LEU A 2 40.03 -16.07 20.67
CA LEU A 2 38.90 -15.22 20.36
C LEU A 2 37.71 -16.17 20.09
N CYS A 3 36.79 -16.26 21.04
CA CYS A 3 35.45 -16.78 20.78
C CYS A 3 34.72 -15.79 19.87
N GLY A 4 34.68 -16.09 18.58
CA GLY A 4 33.74 -15.48 17.68
C GLY A 4 32.33 -15.89 18.10
N ALA A 5 31.57 -15.00 18.72
CA ALA A 5 30.15 -15.16 18.87
C ALA A 5 29.53 -15.19 17.46
N ALA A 6 29.18 -16.38 17.00
CA ALA A 6 28.29 -16.52 15.85
C ALA A 6 26.97 -15.83 16.26
N SER A 7 26.76 -14.63 15.77
CA SER A 7 25.45 -13.98 15.78
C SER A 7 24.50 -14.93 15.04
N LEU A 8 23.58 -15.54 15.75
CA LEU A 8 22.40 -16.16 15.15
C LEU A 8 21.64 -15.00 14.45
N GLY A 9 21.95 -14.77 13.18
CA GLY A 9 21.31 -13.76 12.38
C GLY A 9 19.80 -13.99 12.38
N ALA A 10 19.04 -13.04 12.87
CA ALA A 10 17.61 -13.07 12.68
C ALA A 10 17.35 -12.74 11.21
N LYS A 11 16.80 -13.68 10.45
CA LYS A 11 16.40 -13.54 9.05
C LYS A 11 15.66 -12.23 8.82
N VAL A 12 15.97 -11.54 7.73
CA VAL A 12 15.24 -10.33 7.28
C VAL A 12 13.73 -10.58 7.32
N LYS A 13 13.01 -9.69 8.00
CA LYS A 13 11.55 -9.63 7.99
C LYS A 13 11.10 -8.50 7.08
N LEU A 14 10.27 -8.84 6.11
CA LEU A 14 9.73 -7.90 5.14
C LEU A 14 8.28 -7.54 5.51
N PRO A 15 7.84 -6.29 5.31
CA PRO A 15 6.44 -5.92 5.50
C PRO A 15 5.55 -6.59 4.43
N ALA A 16 4.25 -6.68 4.70
CA ALA A 16 3.31 -7.37 3.82
C ALA A 16 3.31 -6.84 2.38
N LEU A 17 3.58 -5.55 2.17
CA LEU A 17 3.67 -4.95 0.83
C LEU A 17 4.89 -5.38 0.04
N VAL A 18 5.99 -5.75 0.71
CA VAL A 18 7.22 -6.24 0.05
C VAL A 18 7.18 -7.76 0.04
N GLY A 19 6.54 -8.33 -0.96
CA GLY A 19 6.24 -9.75 -1.04
C GLY A 19 6.22 -10.30 -2.46
N ASP A 20 6.04 -11.61 -2.56
CA ASP A 20 5.86 -12.29 -3.84
C ASP A 20 4.70 -11.66 -4.64
N ASN A 21 4.80 -11.69 -5.95
CA ASN A 21 3.82 -11.16 -6.90
C ASN A 21 3.63 -9.63 -6.85
N MET A 22 4.39 -8.86 -6.08
CA MET A 22 4.27 -7.41 -6.07
C MET A 22 4.60 -6.78 -7.42
N ILE A 23 4.10 -5.57 -7.65
CA ILE A 23 4.54 -4.70 -8.74
C ILE A 23 5.29 -3.52 -8.15
N LEU A 24 6.47 -3.24 -8.66
CA LEU A 24 7.22 -2.03 -8.34
C LEU A 24 7.00 -0.96 -9.42
N GLN A 25 6.93 0.30 -8.99
CA GLN A 25 6.78 1.45 -9.90
C GLN A 25 7.96 1.51 -10.87
N GLN A 26 7.67 1.69 -12.16
CA GLN A 26 8.68 1.72 -13.23
C GLN A 26 9.50 3.01 -13.25
N GLN A 27 10.75 2.92 -13.80
CA GLN A 27 11.62 4.05 -14.16
C GLN A 27 11.79 5.08 -13.04
N THR A 28 12.00 4.59 -11.83
CA THR A 28 12.17 5.42 -10.64
C THR A 28 12.93 4.66 -9.56
N GLU A 29 13.38 5.37 -8.56
CA GLU A 29 13.84 4.75 -7.33
C GLU A 29 12.63 4.30 -6.51
N VAL A 30 12.62 3.02 -6.11
CA VAL A 30 11.63 2.46 -5.20
C VAL A 30 12.27 2.12 -3.88
N LYS A 31 11.55 2.31 -2.79
CA LYS A 31 12.01 1.91 -1.45
C LYS A 31 11.70 0.45 -1.20
N LEU A 32 12.69 -0.27 -0.70
CA LEU A 32 12.55 -1.57 -0.05
C LEU A 32 12.93 -1.39 1.41
N TRP A 33 12.16 -1.98 2.31
CA TRP A 33 12.36 -1.81 3.75
C TRP A 33 11.93 -3.05 4.52
N GLY A 34 12.35 -3.11 5.76
CA GLY A 34 12.01 -4.21 6.66
C GLY A 34 12.76 -4.12 7.98
N THR A 35 12.86 -5.24 8.66
CA THR A 35 13.67 -5.36 9.87
C THR A 35 14.66 -6.51 9.76
N ALA A 36 15.81 -6.38 10.43
CA ALA A 36 16.86 -7.37 10.55
C ALA A 36 17.39 -7.34 12.00
N ALA A 37 18.45 -8.07 12.29
CA ALA A 37 19.15 -7.87 13.56
C ALA A 37 19.71 -6.44 13.66
N PRO A 38 19.69 -5.80 14.85
CA PRO A 38 20.30 -4.49 15.03
C PRO A 38 21.72 -4.42 14.47
N GLU A 39 22.01 -3.33 13.75
CA GLU A 39 23.31 -3.07 13.11
C GLU A 39 23.73 -4.13 12.05
N ALA A 40 22.86 -5.05 11.66
CA ALA A 40 23.15 -6.03 10.61
C ALA A 40 23.32 -5.35 9.25
N GLU A 41 24.24 -5.87 8.46
CA GLU A 41 24.35 -5.52 7.04
C GLU A 41 23.27 -6.27 6.26
N VAL A 42 22.45 -5.55 5.52
CA VAL A 42 21.42 -6.10 4.63
C VAL A 42 21.82 -5.83 3.19
N ARG A 43 21.94 -6.89 2.40
CA ARG A 43 22.23 -6.85 0.97
C ARG A 43 20.96 -7.13 0.18
N VAL A 44 20.71 -6.34 -0.85
CA VAL A 44 19.55 -6.50 -1.73
C VAL A 44 20.04 -6.62 -3.17
N THR A 45 19.66 -7.70 -3.83
CA THR A 45 20.07 -8.01 -5.21
C THR A 45 18.84 -8.28 -6.07
N PRO A 46 18.39 -7.31 -6.88
CA PRO A 46 17.35 -7.54 -7.87
C PRO A 46 17.90 -8.24 -9.11
N SER A 47 17.11 -9.14 -9.71
CA SER A 47 17.54 -9.93 -10.86
C SER A 47 17.57 -9.14 -12.19
N TRP A 48 16.91 -7.98 -12.27
CA TRP A 48 16.88 -7.21 -13.54
C TRP A 48 18.21 -6.55 -13.90
N ASN A 49 19.10 -6.33 -12.95
CA ASN A 49 20.43 -5.79 -13.21
C ASN A 49 21.55 -6.57 -12.49
N GLY A 50 21.20 -7.46 -11.55
CA GLY A 50 22.16 -8.25 -10.77
C GLY A 50 23.06 -7.44 -9.82
N GLN A 51 22.82 -6.14 -9.65
CA GLN A 51 23.62 -5.28 -8.79
C GLN A 51 23.20 -5.48 -7.33
N THR A 52 24.16 -5.74 -6.47
CA THR A 52 23.93 -5.81 -5.03
C THR A 52 24.11 -4.44 -4.40
N MET A 53 23.09 -3.98 -3.74
CA MET A 53 23.10 -2.78 -2.90
C MET A 53 23.09 -3.20 -1.45
N THR A 54 23.69 -2.37 -0.59
CA THR A 54 23.88 -2.69 0.83
C THR A 54 23.43 -1.53 1.69
N CYS A 55 22.74 -1.82 2.77
CA CYS A 55 22.47 -0.87 3.85
C CYS A 55 22.75 -1.54 5.21
N ARG A 56 22.70 -0.75 6.27
CA ARG A 56 22.82 -1.24 7.64
C ARG A 56 21.51 -1.00 8.37
N ALA A 57 21.02 -2.01 9.06
CA ALA A 57 19.90 -1.85 9.98
C ALA A 57 20.28 -0.90 11.12
N ASP A 58 19.33 -0.12 11.60
CA ASP A 58 19.54 0.77 12.74
C ASP A 58 19.59 -0.01 14.06
N LYS A 59 19.74 0.71 15.17
CA LYS A 59 19.78 0.14 16.52
C LYS A 59 18.50 -0.61 16.93
N ASP A 60 17.38 -0.31 16.28
CA ASP A 60 16.08 -0.94 16.51
C ASP A 60 15.80 -2.05 15.47
N GLY A 61 16.75 -2.27 14.55
CA GLY A 61 16.70 -3.29 13.51
C GLY A 61 15.99 -2.85 12.23
N GLY A 62 15.53 -1.62 12.13
CA GLY A 62 14.91 -1.06 10.93
C GLY A 62 15.94 -0.83 9.82
N TRP A 63 15.58 -1.12 8.57
CA TRP A 63 16.40 -0.80 7.42
C TRP A 63 15.54 -0.32 6.25
N THR A 64 16.12 0.53 5.43
CA THR A 64 15.53 1.02 4.18
C THR A 64 16.62 1.17 3.12
N LEU A 65 16.29 0.83 1.89
CA LEU A 65 17.20 0.89 0.75
C LEU A 65 16.42 1.30 -0.50
N ALA A 66 16.99 2.20 -1.31
CA ALA A 66 16.42 2.60 -2.59
C ALA A 66 17.00 1.74 -3.72
N VAL A 67 16.15 1.35 -4.67
CA VAL A 67 16.51 0.51 -5.83
C VAL A 67 15.93 1.13 -7.09
N GLU A 68 16.76 1.34 -8.11
CA GLU A 68 16.28 1.78 -9.42
C GLU A 68 15.56 0.66 -10.17
N THR A 69 14.41 0.96 -10.73
CA THR A 69 13.59 0.04 -11.52
C THR A 69 13.69 0.34 -13.01
N PRO A 70 13.70 -0.71 -13.86
CA PRO A 70 13.68 -0.54 -15.30
C PRO A 70 12.30 -0.10 -15.82
N ALA A 71 12.17 0.02 -17.13
CA ALA A 71 10.88 0.20 -17.79
C ALA A 71 9.94 -0.99 -17.55
N ALA A 72 8.63 -0.70 -17.52
CA ALA A 72 7.60 -1.70 -17.30
C ALA A 72 7.64 -2.85 -18.32
N GLY A 73 7.28 -4.03 -17.84
CA GLY A 73 7.22 -5.22 -18.67
C GLY A 73 6.66 -6.43 -17.95
N TYR A 74 6.34 -7.48 -18.71
CA TYR A 74 5.74 -8.71 -18.21
C TYR A 74 6.77 -9.80 -17.84
N THR A 75 8.07 -9.48 -17.96
CA THR A 75 9.13 -10.38 -17.50
C THR A 75 9.13 -10.44 -15.98
N PRO A 76 8.95 -11.61 -15.37
CA PRO A 76 8.99 -11.72 -13.91
C PRO A 76 10.44 -11.67 -13.43
N TYR A 77 10.65 -10.92 -12.35
CA TYR A 77 11.92 -10.77 -11.67
C TYR A 77 11.90 -11.38 -10.28
N GLU A 78 13.09 -11.53 -9.72
CA GLU A 78 13.31 -11.94 -8.33
C GLU A 78 14.10 -10.84 -7.60
N ILE A 79 13.93 -10.75 -6.29
CA ILE A 79 14.74 -9.89 -5.41
C ILE A 79 15.23 -10.75 -4.26
N THR A 80 16.55 -10.83 -4.08
CA THR A 80 17.17 -11.55 -2.97
C THR A 80 17.63 -10.56 -1.92
N PHE A 81 17.21 -10.80 -0.69
CA PHE A 81 17.64 -10.13 0.55
C PHE A 81 18.57 -11.08 1.31
N ASP A 82 19.67 -10.57 1.83
CA ASP A 82 20.68 -11.36 2.52
C ASP A 82 21.27 -10.58 3.69
N ASP A 83 21.02 -11.01 4.90
CA ASP A 83 21.61 -10.52 6.16
C ASP A 83 22.47 -11.59 6.84
N GLY A 84 22.91 -12.61 6.07
CA GLY A 84 23.53 -13.85 6.51
C GLY A 84 22.63 -15.05 6.24
N GLU A 85 21.33 -14.85 6.07
CA GLU A 85 20.36 -15.82 5.58
C GLU A 85 19.58 -15.24 4.39
N LYS A 86 19.53 -15.95 3.26
CA LYS A 86 18.89 -15.49 2.05
C LYS A 86 17.37 -15.64 2.09
N THR A 87 16.68 -14.58 1.75
CA THR A 87 15.24 -14.55 1.45
C THR A 87 15.06 -14.07 0.01
N THR A 88 14.38 -14.82 -0.83
CA THR A 88 14.15 -14.44 -2.24
C THR A 88 12.66 -14.31 -2.50
N LEU A 89 12.25 -13.11 -2.91
CA LEU A 89 10.91 -12.84 -3.42
C LEU A 89 10.86 -13.14 -4.91
N LYS A 90 9.73 -13.66 -5.37
CA LYS A 90 9.54 -14.17 -6.73
C LYS A 90 8.37 -13.49 -7.43
N ASN A 91 8.41 -13.62 -8.77
CA ASN A 91 7.33 -13.16 -9.65
C ASN A 91 7.03 -11.65 -9.50
N ILE A 92 8.08 -10.85 -9.33
CA ILE A 92 8.00 -9.39 -9.25
C ILE A 92 7.84 -8.84 -10.67
N LEU A 93 6.86 -7.98 -10.89
CA LEU A 93 6.72 -7.25 -12.15
C LEU A 93 7.07 -5.77 -11.96
N ILE A 94 7.48 -5.13 -13.05
CA ILE A 94 7.67 -3.68 -13.10
C ILE A 94 6.52 -3.08 -13.90
N GLY A 95 5.87 -2.05 -13.34
CA GLY A 95 4.67 -1.48 -13.94
C GLY A 95 4.27 -0.14 -13.31
N GLU A 96 3.00 0.22 -13.43
CA GLU A 96 2.42 1.36 -12.73
C GLU A 96 1.77 0.88 -11.43
N VAL A 97 2.04 1.57 -10.33
CA VAL A 97 1.45 1.26 -9.02
C VAL A 97 0.51 2.36 -8.58
N TRP A 98 -0.69 1.99 -8.17
CA TRP A 98 -1.73 2.93 -7.73
C TRP A 98 -2.31 2.55 -6.38
N LEU A 99 -2.65 3.56 -5.58
CA LEU A 99 -3.41 3.40 -4.36
C LEU A 99 -4.87 3.76 -4.63
N ALA A 100 -5.80 2.87 -4.28
CA ALA A 100 -7.24 3.08 -4.33
C ALA A 100 -7.77 3.17 -2.89
N SER A 101 -8.40 4.29 -2.53
CA SER A 101 -8.89 4.48 -1.17
C SER A 101 -10.23 5.23 -1.14
N GLY A 102 -10.94 5.14 -0.03
CA GLY A 102 -12.24 5.76 0.14
C GLY A 102 -13.20 4.94 1.01
N GLN A 103 -14.50 5.07 0.72
CA GLN A 103 -15.56 4.40 1.48
C GLN A 103 -16.22 3.24 0.70
N SER A 104 -17.49 2.93 0.95
CA SER A 104 -18.19 1.75 0.44
C SER A 104 -18.15 1.59 -1.08
N ASN A 105 -18.21 2.68 -1.85
CA ASN A 105 -18.13 2.62 -3.32
C ASN A 105 -16.71 2.24 -3.82
N MET A 106 -15.67 2.50 -3.03
CA MET A 106 -14.34 1.97 -3.28
C MET A 106 -14.17 0.56 -2.71
N GLU A 107 -14.83 0.24 -1.60
CA GLU A 107 -14.71 -1.06 -0.95
C GLU A 107 -15.47 -2.17 -1.69
N MET A 108 -16.58 -1.85 -2.37
CA MET A 108 -17.48 -2.85 -2.98
C MET A 108 -16.72 -3.87 -3.83
N PRO A 109 -16.78 -5.17 -3.47
CA PRO A 109 -16.04 -6.20 -4.20
C PRO A 109 -16.68 -6.49 -5.57
N LEU A 110 -15.91 -7.06 -6.48
CA LEU A 110 -16.36 -7.37 -7.85
C LEU A 110 -17.57 -8.31 -7.86
N LYS A 111 -17.69 -9.21 -6.89
CA LYS A 111 -18.87 -10.06 -6.69
C LYS A 111 -20.09 -9.32 -6.15
N GLY A 112 -19.95 -8.05 -5.76
CA GLY A 112 -20.97 -7.24 -5.11
C GLY A 112 -21.08 -7.51 -3.60
N PHE A 113 -21.87 -6.67 -2.93
CA PHE A 113 -22.33 -6.93 -1.56
C PHE A 113 -23.60 -7.79 -1.58
N ALA A 114 -23.97 -8.38 -0.44
CA ALA A 114 -25.21 -9.12 -0.31
C ALA A 114 -26.43 -8.23 -0.70
N GLY A 115 -27.17 -8.66 -1.70
CA GLY A 115 -28.32 -7.91 -2.23
C GLY A 115 -27.99 -6.72 -3.14
N CYS A 116 -26.70 -6.48 -3.45
CA CYS A 116 -26.25 -5.39 -4.31
C CYS A 116 -25.17 -5.89 -5.27
N CYS A 117 -25.56 -6.29 -6.48
CA CYS A 117 -24.70 -6.86 -7.50
C CYS A 117 -23.97 -5.77 -8.30
N ILE A 118 -22.78 -6.11 -8.78
CA ILE A 118 -22.10 -5.33 -9.85
C ILE A 118 -22.68 -5.79 -11.19
N MET A 119 -23.05 -4.81 -12.03
CA MET A 119 -23.49 -5.11 -13.41
C MET A 119 -22.34 -5.78 -14.17
N ASN A 120 -22.63 -6.90 -14.83
CA ASN A 120 -21.65 -7.76 -15.52
C ASN A 120 -20.54 -8.35 -14.62
N GLY A 121 -20.60 -8.20 -13.29
CA GLY A 121 -19.55 -8.65 -12.39
C GLY A 121 -19.19 -10.13 -12.53
N ALA A 122 -20.17 -11.00 -12.83
CA ALA A 122 -19.91 -12.42 -13.07
C ALA A 122 -19.06 -12.66 -14.33
N ASP A 123 -19.35 -11.96 -15.43
CA ASP A 123 -18.59 -12.06 -16.67
C ASP A 123 -17.16 -11.51 -16.47
N ASP A 124 -17.03 -10.38 -15.78
CA ASP A 124 -15.74 -9.78 -15.47
C ASP A 124 -14.87 -10.68 -14.56
N ILE A 125 -15.49 -11.43 -13.65
CA ILE A 125 -14.80 -12.44 -12.86
C ILE A 125 -14.26 -13.56 -13.75
N ILE A 126 -15.04 -14.05 -14.70
CA ILE A 126 -14.58 -15.10 -15.64
C ILE A 126 -13.38 -14.60 -16.45
N VAL A 127 -13.48 -13.39 -16.98
CA VAL A 127 -12.42 -12.76 -17.80
C VAL A 127 -11.19 -12.38 -16.97
N SER A 128 -11.32 -12.30 -15.65
CA SER A 128 -10.19 -11.91 -14.77
C SER A 128 -8.97 -12.82 -14.88
N ALA A 129 -9.16 -14.08 -15.27
CA ALA A 129 -8.07 -15.03 -15.51
C ALA A 129 -7.10 -14.62 -16.61
N GLU A 130 -7.52 -13.75 -17.53
CA GLU A 130 -6.71 -13.21 -18.63
C GLU A 130 -5.85 -12.01 -18.20
N ASN A 131 -6.22 -11.32 -17.09
CA ASN A 131 -5.59 -10.09 -16.61
C ASN A 131 -4.39 -10.35 -15.69
N LYS A 132 -3.52 -11.31 -16.01
CA LYS A 132 -2.37 -11.70 -15.14
C LYS A 132 -1.35 -10.59 -14.88
N GLY A 133 -1.36 -9.51 -15.67
CA GLY A 133 -0.55 -8.32 -15.43
C GLY A 133 -1.13 -7.39 -14.36
N VAL A 134 -2.38 -7.61 -13.93
CA VAL A 134 -2.99 -6.87 -12.82
C VAL A 134 -2.69 -7.62 -11.52
N ARG A 135 -2.09 -6.92 -10.58
CA ARG A 135 -1.77 -7.43 -9.24
C ARG A 135 -2.51 -6.60 -8.21
N MET A 136 -3.14 -7.27 -7.30
CA MET A 136 -4.09 -6.71 -6.35
C MET A 136 -3.61 -6.92 -4.92
N PHE A 137 -3.62 -5.87 -4.12
CA PHE A 137 -3.33 -5.92 -2.68
C PHE A 137 -4.50 -5.30 -1.93
N THR A 138 -5.13 -6.03 -1.03
CA THR A 138 -6.19 -5.51 -0.16
C THR A 138 -5.64 -5.28 1.25
N VAL A 139 -5.74 -4.06 1.74
CA VAL A 139 -5.48 -3.72 3.14
C VAL A 139 -6.72 -4.07 3.96
N PRO A 140 -6.66 -5.02 4.89
CA PRO A 140 -7.80 -5.35 5.74
C PRO A 140 -8.21 -4.16 6.61
N LYS A 141 -9.53 -4.03 6.85
CA LYS A 141 -10.04 -2.99 7.74
C LYS A 141 -9.45 -3.12 9.13
N HIS A 142 -8.86 -2.03 9.58
CA HIS A 142 -8.29 -1.91 10.91
C HIS A 142 -8.35 -0.47 11.40
N GLN A 143 -8.42 -0.28 12.70
CA GLN A 143 -8.39 1.02 13.36
C GLN A 143 -7.51 0.94 14.61
N THR A 144 -6.69 1.95 14.81
CA THR A 144 -5.82 2.03 16.00
C THR A 144 -5.43 3.47 16.28
N TYR A 145 -5.17 3.78 17.55
CA TYR A 145 -4.60 5.07 17.96
C TYR A 145 -3.11 5.18 17.65
N GLU A 146 -2.41 4.06 17.54
CA GLU A 146 -0.99 4.02 17.29
C GLU A 146 -0.69 3.96 15.79
N LEU A 147 0.34 4.70 15.35
CA LEU A 147 0.83 4.63 13.98
C LEU A 147 1.42 3.24 13.70
N GLN A 148 0.89 2.56 12.71
CA GLN A 148 1.40 1.27 12.28
C GLN A 148 2.51 1.43 11.26
N THR A 149 3.50 0.54 11.30
CA THR A 149 4.61 0.47 10.35
C THR A 149 4.42 -0.60 9.29
N ASP A 150 3.46 -1.50 9.50
CA ASP A 150 3.10 -2.59 8.60
C ASP A 150 1.58 -2.83 8.62
N CYS A 151 1.06 -3.48 7.61
CA CYS A 151 -0.32 -3.93 7.50
C CYS A 151 -0.37 -5.44 7.23
N LYS A 152 -1.56 -6.02 7.28
CA LYS A 152 -1.78 -7.39 6.81
C LYS A 152 -2.15 -7.39 5.33
N GLY A 153 -1.94 -8.51 4.66
CA GLY A 153 -2.30 -8.70 3.26
C GLY A 153 -1.22 -9.41 2.47
N SER A 154 -1.49 -9.63 1.21
CA SER A 154 -0.55 -10.16 0.22
C SER A 154 -0.94 -9.72 -1.18
N TRP A 155 0.04 -9.68 -2.08
CA TRP A 155 -0.22 -9.44 -3.49
C TRP A 155 -0.83 -10.67 -4.16
N ASN A 156 -1.95 -10.47 -4.82
CA ASN A 156 -2.68 -11.49 -5.54
C ASN A 156 -2.64 -11.22 -7.05
N ILE A 157 -2.40 -12.26 -7.83
CA ILE A 157 -2.56 -12.22 -9.29
C ILE A 157 -4.05 -12.20 -9.59
N SER A 158 -4.49 -11.40 -10.56
CA SER A 158 -5.87 -11.44 -11.02
C SER A 158 -6.23 -12.83 -11.53
N SER A 159 -7.27 -13.40 -10.97
CA SER A 159 -7.83 -14.73 -11.32
C SER A 159 -9.29 -14.84 -10.90
N ILE A 160 -9.95 -15.91 -11.33
CA ILE A 160 -11.34 -16.20 -10.94
C ILE A 160 -11.51 -16.46 -9.43
N GLU A 161 -10.43 -16.80 -8.74
CA GLU A 161 -10.42 -17.02 -7.29
C GLU A 161 -10.14 -15.73 -6.50
N THR A 162 -9.37 -14.82 -7.04
CA THR A 162 -8.86 -13.64 -6.30
C THR A 162 -9.63 -12.35 -6.63
N ALA A 163 -10.09 -12.19 -7.87
CA ALA A 163 -10.79 -10.98 -8.31
C ALA A 163 -12.19 -10.80 -7.66
N PRO A 164 -12.97 -11.84 -7.35
CA PRO A 164 -14.32 -11.68 -6.79
C PRO A 164 -14.37 -10.84 -5.51
N ASP A 165 -13.38 -10.99 -4.64
CA ASP A 165 -13.30 -10.32 -3.34
C ASP A 165 -12.55 -8.98 -3.39
N PHE A 166 -11.98 -8.63 -4.54
CA PHE A 166 -11.26 -7.36 -4.71
C PHE A 166 -12.23 -6.23 -5.09
N SER A 167 -11.88 -4.98 -4.73
CA SER A 167 -12.62 -3.77 -5.08
C SER A 167 -12.96 -3.72 -6.57
N ALA A 168 -14.23 -3.63 -6.93
CA ALA A 168 -14.68 -3.48 -8.32
C ALA A 168 -14.14 -2.19 -8.95
N THR A 169 -14.27 -1.06 -8.26
CA THR A 169 -13.80 0.25 -8.74
C THR A 169 -12.29 0.24 -9.00
N ALA A 170 -11.51 -0.28 -8.06
CA ALA A 170 -10.06 -0.40 -8.21
C ALA A 170 -9.68 -1.40 -9.31
N TYR A 171 -10.40 -2.51 -9.43
CA TYR A 171 -10.19 -3.52 -10.45
C TYR A 171 -10.42 -2.96 -11.87
N TYR A 172 -11.54 -2.30 -12.09
CA TYR A 172 -11.86 -1.69 -13.39
C TYR A 172 -10.87 -0.60 -13.78
N PHE A 173 -10.44 0.22 -12.83
CA PHE A 173 -9.38 1.19 -13.06
C PHE A 173 -8.08 0.49 -13.50
N ALA A 174 -7.62 -0.50 -12.74
CA ALA A 174 -6.35 -1.19 -13.00
C ALA A 174 -6.36 -1.94 -14.33
N THR A 175 -7.45 -2.66 -14.64
CA THR A 175 -7.59 -3.40 -15.91
C THR A 175 -7.67 -2.48 -17.12
N SER A 176 -8.41 -1.37 -17.00
CA SER A 176 -8.51 -0.37 -18.05
C SER A 176 -7.17 0.31 -18.32
N LEU A 177 -6.44 0.66 -17.26
CA LEU A 177 -5.11 1.28 -17.36
C LEU A 177 -4.09 0.29 -17.95
N SER A 178 -4.06 -0.96 -17.46
CA SER A 178 -3.15 -1.99 -17.97
C SER A 178 -3.39 -2.26 -19.47
N ARG A 179 -4.65 -2.29 -19.90
CA ARG A 179 -5.02 -2.47 -21.29
C ARG A 179 -4.62 -1.27 -22.16
N ALA A 180 -4.84 -0.05 -21.68
CA ALA A 180 -4.51 1.17 -22.40
C ALA A 180 -2.99 1.36 -22.57
N LEU A 181 -2.23 1.13 -21.50
CA LEU A 181 -0.77 1.29 -21.51
C LEU A 181 -0.01 0.04 -21.99
N ARG A 182 -0.67 -1.12 -21.99
CA ARG A 182 -0.07 -2.45 -22.31
C ARG A 182 1.09 -2.82 -21.39
N ILE A 183 0.98 -2.47 -20.11
CA ILE A 183 1.96 -2.77 -19.07
C ILE A 183 1.29 -3.36 -17.83
N PRO A 184 2.04 -4.01 -16.93
CA PRO A 184 1.52 -4.44 -15.65
C PRO A 184 1.03 -3.26 -14.78
N VAL A 185 -0.03 -3.50 -13.99
CA VAL A 185 -0.56 -2.53 -13.03
C VAL A 185 -0.76 -3.18 -11.67
N GLY A 186 -0.10 -2.63 -10.66
CA GLY A 186 -0.33 -2.93 -9.25
C GLY A 186 -1.36 -1.96 -8.66
N ILE A 187 -2.33 -2.51 -7.95
CA ILE A 187 -3.37 -1.73 -7.30
C ILE A 187 -3.51 -2.13 -5.84
N ILE A 188 -3.27 -1.19 -4.93
CA ILE A 188 -3.42 -1.35 -3.49
C ILE A 188 -4.77 -0.75 -3.12
N CYS A 189 -5.68 -1.56 -2.58
CA CYS A 189 -6.99 -1.09 -2.11
C CYS A 189 -6.99 -0.97 -0.59
N SER A 190 -7.21 0.26 -0.10
CA SER A 190 -7.34 0.61 1.31
C SER A 190 -8.63 1.39 1.51
N ALA A 191 -9.75 0.69 1.74
CA ALA A 191 -11.08 1.29 1.81
C ALA A 191 -11.84 0.86 3.08
N TYR A 192 -12.72 1.75 3.58
CA TYR A 192 -13.53 1.49 4.76
C TYR A 192 -14.94 2.05 4.56
N GLY A 193 -15.93 1.17 4.38
CA GLY A 193 -17.33 1.55 4.11
C GLY A 193 -17.91 2.45 5.19
N GLY A 194 -18.59 3.51 4.74
CA GLY A 194 -19.19 4.51 5.63
C GLY A 194 -18.19 5.50 6.25
N SER A 195 -16.90 5.43 5.94
CA SER A 195 -15.90 6.31 6.54
C SER A 195 -16.07 7.77 6.10
N THR A 196 -15.81 8.67 7.04
CA THR A 196 -15.62 10.10 6.75
C THR A 196 -14.16 10.37 6.40
N VAL A 197 -13.88 11.48 5.72
CA VAL A 197 -12.52 11.86 5.31
C VAL A 197 -11.58 12.05 6.49
N GLU A 198 -12.09 12.50 7.64
CA GLU A 198 -11.32 12.69 8.88
C GLU A 198 -10.65 11.42 9.39
N GLY A 199 -11.26 10.26 9.12
CA GLY A 199 -10.67 8.96 9.46
C GLY A 199 -9.35 8.68 8.76
N TRP A 200 -9.07 9.35 7.64
CA TRP A 200 -7.94 9.16 6.74
C TRP A 200 -6.87 10.26 6.83
N ILE A 201 -6.98 11.15 7.81
CA ILE A 201 -6.07 12.27 8.02
C ILE A 201 -5.25 12.02 9.29
N SER A 202 -3.97 12.40 9.29
CA SER A 202 -3.10 12.29 10.46
C SER A 202 -3.57 13.20 11.61
N ARG A 203 -3.21 12.82 12.84
CA ARG A 203 -3.51 13.60 14.04
C ARG A 203 -3.01 15.04 13.91
N ASP A 204 -1.75 15.21 13.49
CA ASP A 204 -1.08 16.52 13.41
C ASP A 204 -1.81 17.49 12.48
N LEU A 205 -2.37 16.99 11.39
CA LEU A 205 -3.17 17.81 10.48
C LEU A 205 -4.56 18.10 11.06
N LEU A 206 -5.19 17.14 11.73
CA LEU A 206 -6.51 17.32 12.33
C LEU A 206 -6.50 18.29 13.51
N GLU A 207 -5.38 18.49 14.20
CA GLU A 207 -5.21 19.49 15.26
C GLU A 207 -5.46 20.93 14.76
N ASN A 208 -5.40 21.17 13.46
CA ASN A 208 -5.77 22.46 12.85
C ASN A 208 -7.29 22.65 12.67
N TYR A 209 -8.11 21.65 13.01
CA TYR A 209 -9.57 21.67 12.87
C TYR A 209 -10.24 21.52 14.24
N PRO A 210 -10.46 22.64 14.98
CA PRO A 210 -10.89 22.61 16.39
C PRO A 210 -12.26 21.96 16.60
N ASP A 211 -13.10 21.91 15.57
CA ASP A 211 -14.42 21.27 15.63
C ASP A 211 -14.35 19.73 15.58
N ILE A 212 -13.17 19.17 15.33
CA ILE A 212 -12.93 17.72 15.33
C ILE A 212 -12.28 17.34 16.67
N SER A 213 -13.04 16.68 17.54
CA SER A 213 -12.50 16.20 18.80
C SER A 213 -11.53 15.05 18.60
N LEU A 214 -10.29 15.21 19.09
CA LEU A 214 -9.26 14.17 19.11
C LEU A 214 -9.08 13.53 20.48
N ASN A 215 -10.01 13.82 21.42
CA ASN A 215 -10.04 13.18 22.73
C ASN A 215 -10.51 11.72 22.60
N PRO A 216 -9.76 10.72 23.12
CA PRO A 216 -10.12 9.31 23.00
C PRO A 216 -11.53 8.97 23.49
N ASP A 217 -11.97 9.53 24.62
CA ASP A 217 -13.32 9.28 25.16
C ASP A 217 -14.42 9.79 24.21
N SER A 218 -14.16 10.87 23.49
CA SER A 218 -15.09 11.41 22.49
C SER A 218 -15.08 10.54 21.23
N ILE A 219 -13.92 10.09 20.78
CA ILE A 219 -13.76 9.23 19.62
C ILE A 219 -14.45 7.87 19.83
N GLU A 220 -14.31 7.26 21.02
CA GLU A 220 -14.92 5.96 21.32
C GLU A 220 -16.46 5.99 21.31
N ARG A 221 -17.07 7.15 21.54
CA ARG A 221 -18.52 7.33 21.44
C ARG A 221 -19.03 7.40 20.00
N LEU A 222 -18.14 7.66 19.05
CA LEU A 222 -18.50 7.70 17.65
C LEU A 222 -18.64 6.27 17.08
N HIS A 223 -19.53 6.12 16.11
CA HIS A 223 -19.56 4.89 15.32
C HIS A 223 -18.17 4.66 14.66
N PRO A 224 -17.64 3.43 14.60
CA PRO A 224 -16.29 3.17 14.11
C PRO A 224 -15.94 3.87 12.79
N MET A 225 -16.87 3.90 11.82
CA MET A 225 -16.64 4.56 10.53
C MET A 225 -16.44 6.08 10.59
N LEU A 226 -16.86 6.72 11.68
CA LEU A 226 -16.79 8.19 11.88
C LEU A 226 -15.58 8.63 12.73
N ARG A 227 -14.79 7.69 13.21
CA ARG A 227 -13.65 7.96 14.10
C ARG A 227 -12.51 8.62 13.33
N PRO A 228 -12.06 9.82 13.73
CA PRO A 228 -10.98 10.54 13.07
C PRO A 228 -9.65 9.80 13.24
N MET A 229 -8.71 9.96 12.28
CA MET A 229 -7.33 9.48 12.22
C MET A 229 -7.10 7.95 12.31
N LEU A 230 -8.04 7.15 12.82
CA LEU A 230 -7.75 5.76 13.16
C LEU A 230 -7.51 4.87 11.92
N MET A 231 -8.15 5.17 10.80
CA MET A 231 -7.91 4.48 9.52
C MET A 231 -6.59 4.95 8.90
N TYR A 232 -6.26 6.23 9.03
CA TYR A 232 -4.93 6.71 8.62
C TYR A 232 -3.83 5.93 9.34
N ASN A 233 -3.89 5.86 10.67
CA ASN A 233 -2.88 5.19 11.47
C ASN A 233 -2.67 3.72 11.10
N ALA A 234 -3.77 3.01 10.80
CA ALA A 234 -3.79 1.57 10.58
C ALA A 234 -3.67 1.15 9.11
N MET A 235 -4.21 1.97 8.18
CA MET A 235 -4.47 1.55 6.80
C MET A 235 -3.79 2.40 5.73
N LEU A 236 -3.39 3.66 6.03
CA LEU A 236 -2.62 4.50 5.12
C LEU A 236 -1.15 4.65 5.55
N LYS A 237 -0.92 4.88 6.83
CA LYS A 237 0.45 5.06 7.36
C LYS A 237 1.39 3.91 6.99
N PRO A 238 1.00 2.63 7.08
CA PRO A 238 1.86 1.51 6.69
C PRO A 238 2.25 1.50 5.21
N LEU A 239 1.48 2.18 4.35
CA LEU A 239 1.68 2.18 2.90
C LEU A 239 2.67 3.25 2.42
N GLN A 240 3.01 4.23 3.27
CA GLN A 240 3.74 5.45 2.88
C GLN A 240 5.13 5.20 2.28
N ASN A 241 5.76 4.07 2.58
CA ASN A 241 7.06 3.72 2.00
C ASN A 241 6.95 3.08 0.61
N TYR A 242 5.75 2.64 0.20
CA TYR A 242 5.58 2.02 -1.09
C TYR A 242 5.47 3.07 -2.19
N THR A 243 6.37 3.03 -3.16
CA THR A 243 6.40 4.02 -4.26
C THR A 243 5.23 3.79 -5.21
N ILE A 244 4.38 4.79 -5.36
CA ILE A 244 3.18 4.75 -6.20
C ILE A 244 3.24 5.84 -7.28
N LYS A 245 2.54 5.61 -8.40
CA LYS A 245 2.34 6.61 -9.45
C LYS A 245 1.35 7.68 -9.05
N GLY A 246 0.32 7.27 -8.33
CA GLY A 246 -0.74 8.14 -7.87
C GLY A 246 -1.79 7.39 -7.08
N PHE A 247 -2.85 8.09 -6.70
CA PHE A 247 -3.96 7.48 -5.99
C PHE A 247 -5.31 7.87 -6.62
N ILE A 248 -6.31 7.02 -6.43
CA ILE A 248 -7.70 7.27 -6.75
C ILE A 248 -8.51 7.27 -5.45
N TRP A 249 -9.41 8.24 -5.33
CA TRP A 249 -10.22 8.46 -4.14
C TRP A 249 -11.70 8.42 -4.46
N TYR A 250 -12.47 7.60 -3.73
CA TYR A 250 -13.92 7.54 -3.88
C TYR A 250 -14.59 7.59 -2.51
N GLN A 251 -14.91 8.78 -2.05
CA GLN A 251 -15.50 9.08 -0.74
C GLN A 251 -16.17 10.45 -0.79
N GLY A 252 -17.14 10.72 0.04
CA GLY A 252 -17.80 12.02 0.20
C GLY A 252 -19.19 11.90 0.80
N GLU A 253 -19.88 10.80 0.57
CA GLU A 253 -21.26 10.58 1.01
C GLU A 253 -21.40 10.70 2.52
N SER A 254 -20.43 10.20 3.28
CA SER A 254 -20.43 10.27 4.75
C SER A 254 -20.10 11.65 5.31
N ASN A 255 -19.70 12.60 4.47
CA ASN A 255 -19.43 13.99 4.84
C ASN A 255 -20.49 14.98 4.34
N VAL A 256 -21.62 14.51 3.79
CA VAL A 256 -22.62 15.37 3.14
C VAL A 256 -23.21 16.44 4.09
N ASP A 257 -23.38 16.09 5.36
CA ASP A 257 -23.88 17.02 6.39
C ASP A 257 -22.82 18.05 6.81
N ARG A 258 -21.53 17.78 6.50
CA ARG A 258 -20.38 18.65 6.79
C ARG A 258 -19.67 19.11 5.51
N ARG A 259 -20.41 19.25 4.43
CA ARG A 259 -19.87 19.57 3.09
C ARG A 259 -19.06 20.87 3.03
N ASN A 260 -19.34 21.83 3.90
CA ASN A 260 -18.65 23.12 3.92
C ASN A 260 -17.16 22.98 4.36
N GLU A 261 -16.85 21.96 5.17
CA GLU A 261 -15.50 21.67 5.65
C GLU A 261 -14.78 20.66 4.75
N TYR A 262 -15.54 19.90 3.98
CA TYR A 262 -15.02 18.76 3.21
C TYR A 262 -13.90 19.15 2.25
N ALA A 263 -14.01 20.29 1.56
CA ALA A 263 -12.97 20.71 0.62
C ALA A 263 -11.62 20.95 1.30
N ALA A 264 -11.61 21.56 2.49
CA ALA A 264 -10.38 21.78 3.25
C ALA A 264 -9.78 20.48 3.77
N LEU A 265 -10.62 19.59 4.35
CA LEU A 265 -10.20 18.29 4.84
C LEU A 265 -9.68 17.38 3.72
N LEU A 266 -10.37 17.35 2.58
CA LEU A 266 -9.92 16.59 1.41
C LEU A 266 -8.59 17.12 0.89
N THR A 267 -8.41 18.43 0.83
CA THR A 267 -7.13 19.03 0.42
C THR A 267 -6.00 18.64 1.37
N ALA A 268 -6.24 18.67 2.70
CA ALA A 268 -5.27 18.23 3.70
C ALA A 268 -4.90 16.75 3.51
N MET A 269 -5.87 15.88 3.27
CA MET A 269 -5.65 14.46 2.99
C MET A 269 -4.85 14.25 1.69
N ILE A 270 -5.18 14.97 0.63
CA ILE A 270 -4.45 14.93 -0.65
C ILE A 270 -2.98 15.35 -0.43
N CYS A 271 -2.75 16.48 0.23
CA CYS A 271 -1.39 16.93 0.56
C CYS A 271 -0.62 15.88 1.35
N LEU A 272 -1.27 15.23 2.34
CA LEU A 272 -0.66 14.17 3.14
C LEU A 272 -0.21 12.97 2.28
N LEU A 273 -0.97 12.59 1.27
CA LEU A 273 -0.61 11.51 0.35
C LEU A 273 0.50 11.93 -0.63
N TYR A 274 0.54 13.19 -1.04
CA TYR A 274 1.61 13.72 -1.91
C TYR A 274 2.93 13.95 -1.17
N THR A 275 2.90 14.30 0.12
CA THR A 275 4.10 14.52 0.96
C THR A 275 4.63 13.22 1.57
N SER A 276 3.94 12.12 1.42
CA SER A 276 4.58 10.81 1.56
C SER A 276 5.71 10.74 0.53
N PRO A 277 6.92 10.29 0.90
CA PRO A 277 8.11 10.50 0.09
C PRO A 277 7.92 9.97 -1.33
N SER A 278 7.64 10.91 -2.23
CA SER A 278 7.61 10.67 -3.67
C SER A 278 9.06 10.72 -4.19
N PRO A 279 9.42 9.98 -5.24
CA PRO A 279 10.72 10.07 -5.87
C PRO A 279 11.13 11.49 -6.28
N ARG A 280 10.17 12.41 -6.42
CA ARG A 280 10.42 13.81 -6.74
C ARG A 280 11.07 14.61 -5.59
N ASP A 281 10.92 14.16 -4.35
CA ASP A 281 11.41 14.90 -3.18
C ASP A 281 12.92 14.69 -2.95
N TYR A 282 13.53 13.72 -3.61
CA TYR A 282 14.97 13.45 -3.55
C TYR A 282 15.78 14.08 -4.70
N ALA A 283 15.14 14.60 -5.72
CA ALA A 283 15.81 15.26 -6.84
C ALA A 283 16.15 16.74 -6.58
N ALA A 284 15.80 17.27 -5.41
CA ALA A 284 15.97 18.69 -5.05
C ALA A 284 16.87 18.92 -3.82
N SER A 285 17.61 17.90 -3.36
CA SER A 285 18.60 18.03 -2.27
C SER A 285 20.02 17.75 -2.72
#